data_e7dd1007bc6dab55acf6c5dcc69e61a8
#
_entry.id   e7dd1007bc6dab55acf6c5dcc69e61a8
#
_cell.length_a   1.000
_cell.length_b   1.000
_cell.length_c   1.000
_cell.angle_alpha   90.00
_cell.angle_beta   90.00
_cell.angle_gamma   90.00
#
_symmetry.space_group_name_H-M   'P 1'
#
loop_
_entity.id
_entity.type
_entity.pdbx_description
1 polymer ?
#
loop_
_entity_poly.entity_id
_entity_poly.type
_entity_poly.pdbx_seq_one_letter_code
_entity_poly.pdbx_strand_id
1 'polypeptide(L)'
;MGETQVPTEVHKMRFVFPDMTYKEKAIDYINEFYEYGSNINGTGGLDWFLQNSTYEEWLKNVLRELDLANIPEGKVPAITYFFVDEETDRIIGMTNIRLSLNDFLRSEGGHIGYSIRPTERRKHYATMQLQAALDVCKRIGIKEVLISCDRENLASSGVIKKCGGVLHHEIHSEKYNEDLEMYVIRQEI
;
A
#
# COMPACT_ATOMS: atom_id res chain seq x y z
N MET A 1 6.26 -40.96 14.34
CA MET A 1 5.55 -39.84 14.98
C MET A 1 5.28 -38.84 13.87
N GLY A 2 4.04 -38.81 13.39
CA GLY A 2 3.66 -37.93 12.28
C GLY A 2 3.44 -36.51 12.82
N GLU A 3 4.15 -35.54 12.29
CA GLU A 3 3.82 -34.14 12.47
C GLU A 3 2.48 -33.86 11.77
N THR A 4 1.46 -33.63 12.55
CA THR A 4 0.18 -33.08 12.09
C THR A 4 0.44 -31.66 11.63
N GLN A 5 0.59 -31.46 10.30
CA GLN A 5 0.49 -30.12 9.71
C GLN A 5 -0.90 -29.60 10.03
N VAL A 6 -0.96 -28.59 10.91
CA VAL A 6 -2.16 -27.77 11.10
C VAL A 6 -2.46 -27.11 9.76
N PRO A 7 -3.65 -27.26 9.19
CA PRO A 7 -4.02 -26.54 7.98
C PRO A 7 -3.87 -25.05 8.27
N THR A 8 -3.06 -24.35 7.50
CA THR A 8 -3.01 -22.89 7.54
C THR A 8 -4.38 -22.43 7.05
N GLU A 9 -5.23 -21.92 7.93
CA GLU A 9 -6.50 -21.31 7.55
C GLU A 9 -6.22 -20.25 6.51
N VAL A 10 -6.80 -20.42 5.33
CA VAL A 10 -6.68 -19.46 4.24
C VAL A 10 -7.67 -18.34 4.54
N HIS A 11 -7.22 -17.33 5.27
CA HIS A 11 -8.03 -16.14 5.53
C HIS A 11 -8.42 -15.47 4.22
N LYS A 12 -9.71 -15.24 4.05
CA LYS A 12 -10.22 -14.45 2.93
C LYS A 12 -9.98 -12.97 3.20
N MET A 13 -9.39 -12.31 2.21
CA MET A 13 -9.04 -10.91 2.29
C MET A 13 -9.81 -10.11 1.25
N ARG A 14 -10.20 -8.89 1.59
CA ARG A 14 -10.86 -7.98 0.66
C ARG A 14 -10.31 -6.56 0.77
N PHE A 15 -10.38 -5.81 -0.34
CA PHE A 15 -10.21 -4.37 -0.32
C PHE A 15 -11.52 -3.68 0.07
N VAL A 16 -11.43 -2.73 0.98
CA VAL A 16 -12.54 -1.91 1.45
C VAL A 16 -12.18 -0.45 1.29
N PHE A 17 -13.09 0.36 0.74
CA PHE A 17 -12.92 1.80 0.77
C PHE A 17 -13.02 2.32 2.20
N PRO A 18 -12.18 3.30 2.57
CA PRO A 18 -12.28 3.96 3.86
C PRO A 18 -13.64 4.61 4.06
N ASP A 19 -14.21 4.44 5.24
CA ASP A 19 -15.39 5.14 5.72
C ASP A 19 -15.33 5.36 7.24
N MET A 20 -16.34 5.99 7.80
CA MET A 20 -16.39 6.30 9.24
C MET A 20 -16.51 5.06 10.12
N THR A 21 -17.00 3.92 9.62
CA THR A 21 -17.14 2.69 10.41
C THR A 21 -15.80 2.05 10.72
N TYR A 22 -14.77 2.35 9.93
CA TYR A 22 -13.41 1.86 10.12
C TYR A 22 -12.51 2.78 10.96
N LYS A 23 -13.00 3.93 11.45
CA LYS A 23 -12.19 4.93 12.14
C LYS A 23 -11.31 4.34 13.25
N GLU A 24 -11.91 3.67 14.21
CA GLU A 24 -11.18 3.12 15.37
C GLU A 24 -10.18 2.02 14.95
N LYS A 25 -10.56 1.18 13.97
CA LYS A 25 -9.68 0.14 13.43
C LYS A 25 -8.49 0.72 12.67
N ALA A 26 -8.68 1.85 11.99
CA ALA A 26 -7.63 2.54 11.26
C ALA A 26 -6.65 3.25 12.21
N ILE A 27 -7.16 3.82 13.29
CA ILE A 27 -6.33 4.39 14.36
C ILE A 27 -5.51 3.29 15.04
N ASP A 28 -6.13 2.17 15.42
CA ASP A 28 -5.46 0.99 15.97
C ASP A 28 -4.37 0.46 15.03
N TYR A 29 -4.66 0.41 13.71
CA TYR A 29 -3.68 0.01 12.71
C TYR A 29 -2.43 0.90 12.70
N ILE A 30 -2.58 2.22 12.73
CA ILE A 30 -1.46 3.17 12.73
C ILE A 30 -0.69 3.11 14.06
N ASN A 31 -1.40 3.01 15.20
CA ASN A 31 -0.76 2.93 16.51
C ASN A 31 0.17 1.72 16.64
N GLU A 32 -0.20 0.57 16.08
CA GLU A 32 0.68 -0.61 16.08
C GLU A 32 2.01 -0.36 15.38
N PHE A 33 2.03 0.41 14.28
CA PHE A 33 3.30 0.79 13.64
C PHE A 33 4.16 1.68 14.53
N TYR A 34 3.57 2.61 15.27
CA TYR A 34 4.30 3.44 16.24
C TYR A 34 4.86 2.60 17.39
N GLU A 35 4.08 1.69 17.94
CA GLU A 35 4.51 0.77 19.00
C GLU A 35 5.71 -0.10 18.56
N TYR A 36 5.72 -0.52 17.30
CA TYR A 36 6.80 -1.34 16.73
C TYR A 36 7.96 -0.51 16.12
N GLY A 37 7.91 0.81 16.16
CA GLY A 37 8.90 1.68 15.53
C GLY A 37 9.09 1.39 14.03
N SER A 38 8.01 1.06 13.34
CA SER A 38 8.04 0.59 11.96
C SER A 38 7.61 1.68 10.98
N ASN A 39 8.30 1.76 9.83
CA ASN A 39 7.92 2.66 8.75
C ASN A 39 6.54 2.30 8.19
N ILE A 40 5.76 3.34 7.84
CA ILE A 40 4.40 3.24 7.32
C ILE A 40 4.37 3.73 5.88
N ASN A 41 3.71 2.97 4.99
CA ASN A 41 3.52 3.35 3.59
C ASN A 41 2.09 2.99 3.12
N GLY A 42 1.62 3.61 2.05
CA GLY A 42 0.37 3.25 1.40
C GLY A 42 -0.91 3.64 2.14
N THR A 43 -0.83 4.57 3.08
CA THR A 43 -1.95 4.99 3.94
C THR A 43 -2.79 6.13 3.37
N GLY A 44 -2.39 6.70 2.20
CA GLY A 44 -2.99 7.95 1.73
C GLY A 44 -2.76 9.11 2.70
N GLY A 45 -1.70 9.03 3.53
CA GLY A 45 -1.33 10.04 4.50
C GLY A 45 -2.03 9.95 5.85
N LEU A 46 -2.74 8.86 6.17
CA LEU A 46 -3.46 8.71 7.44
C LEU A 46 -2.57 8.95 8.67
N ASP A 47 -1.35 8.41 8.65
CA ASP A 47 -0.36 8.60 9.69
C ASP A 47 -0.05 10.07 9.95
N TRP A 48 0.14 10.87 8.90
CA TRP A 48 0.33 12.32 9.01
C TRP A 48 -0.93 13.03 9.54
N PHE A 49 -2.12 12.66 9.01
CA PHE A 49 -3.38 13.29 9.45
C PHE A 49 -3.68 13.02 10.91
N LEU A 50 -3.42 11.82 11.42
CA LEU A 50 -3.65 11.51 12.84
C LEU A 50 -2.71 12.28 13.78
N GLN A 51 -1.52 12.68 13.31
CA GLN A 51 -0.60 13.51 14.07
C GLN A 51 -0.93 15.01 14.00
N ASN A 52 -1.50 15.50 12.89
CA ASN A 52 -1.62 16.93 12.60
C ASN A 52 -3.08 17.40 12.45
N SER A 53 -4.04 16.49 12.38
CA SER A 53 -5.45 16.75 12.12
C SER A 53 -6.33 15.62 12.66
N THR A 54 -7.28 15.12 11.86
CA THR A 54 -8.23 14.08 12.25
C THR A 54 -8.40 13.02 11.17
N TYR A 55 -8.98 11.87 11.55
CA TYR A 55 -9.40 10.83 10.62
C TYR A 55 -10.41 11.36 9.60
N GLU A 56 -11.34 12.21 10.04
CA GLU A 56 -12.39 12.79 9.20
C GLU A 56 -11.79 13.67 8.09
N GLU A 57 -10.78 14.46 8.41
CA GLU A 57 -10.10 15.27 7.39
C GLU A 57 -9.28 14.42 6.42
N TRP A 58 -8.64 13.35 6.91
CA TRP A 58 -8.02 12.37 6.04
C TRP A 58 -9.04 11.70 5.12
N LEU A 59 -10.18 11.27 5.65
CA LEU A 59 -11.24 10.64 4.86
C LEU A 59 -11.76 11.57 3.75
N LYS A 60 -11.98 12.83 4.07
CA LYS A 60 -12.34 13.85 3.06
C LYS A 60 -11.25 14.00 1.99
N ASN A 61 -9.98 13.96 2.39
CA ASN A 61 -8.87 14.07 1.46
C ASN A 61 -8.82 12.88 0.49
N VAL A 62 -8.88 11.65 0.98
CA VAL A 62 -8.83 10.46 0.10
C VAL A 62 -10.07 10.34 -0.80
N LEU A 63 -11.25 10.81 -0.36
CA LEU A 63 -12.43 10.88 -1.21
C LEU A 63 -12.28 11.96 -2.29
N ARG A 64 -11.66 13.10 -1.98
CA ARG A 64 -11.37 14.16 -2.96
C ARG A 64 -10.36 13.71 -4.02
N GLU A 65 -9.41 12.82 -3.66
CA GLU A 65 -8.44 12.27 -4.62
C GLU A 65 -9.09 11.37 -5.69
N LEU A 66 -10.36 10.97 -5.51
CA LEU A 66 -11.17 10.28 -6.52
C LEU A 66 -11.87 11.23 -7.48
N ASP A 67 -11.96 12.52 -7.16
CA ASP A 67 -12.60 13.54 -8.02
C ASP A 67 -11.59 14.08 -9.02
N LEU A 68 -11.55 13.47 -10.20
CA LEU A 68 -10.61 13.82 -11.28
C LEU A 68 -10.69 15.29 -11.73
N ALA A 69 -11.82 15.96 -11.48
CA ALA A 69 -12.02 17.36 -11.85
C ALA A 69 -11.38 18.34 -10.85
N ASN A 70 -11.12 17.89 -9.60
CA ASN A 70 -10.72 18.75 -8.50
C ASN A 70 -9.45 18.26 -7.77
N ILE A 71 -8.55 17.58 -8.49
CA ILE A 71 -7.26 17.16 -7.92
C ILE A 71 -6.42 18.39 -7.56
N PRO A 72 -5.93 18.52 -6.32
CA PRO A 72 -5.07 19.63 -5.93
C PRO A 72 -3.78 19.68 -6.76
N GLU A 73 -3.27 20.90 -6.98
CA GLU A 73 -2.01 21.11 -7.69
C GLU A 73 -0.87 20.30 -7.05
N GLY A 74 -0.05 19.67 -7.87
CA GLY A 74 1.06 18.81 -7.45
C GLY A 74 0.65 17.41 -6.96
N LYS A 75 -0.65 17.14 -6.84
CA LYS A 75 -1.19 15.80 -6.52
C LYS A 75 -1.57 15.05 -7.79
N VAL A 76 -1.79 13.77 -7.64
CA VAL A 76 -2.34 12.89 -8.67
C VAL A 76 -3.58 12.19 -8.11
N PRO A 77 -4.54 11.79 -8.97
CA PRO A 77 -5.66 10.99 -8.50
C PRO A 77 -5.16 9.66 -7.93
N ALA A 78 -5.76 9.26 -6.81
CA ALA A 78 -5.36 8.06 -6.11
C ALA A 78 -6.55 7.37 -5.43
N ILE A 79 -6.44 6.06 -5.23
CA ILE A 79 -7.41 5.26 -4.49
C ILE A 79 -6.71 4.69 -3.26
N THR A 80 -7.28 4.90 -2.10
CA THR A 80 -6.80 4.27 -0.86
C THR A 80 -7.75 3.15 -0.46
N TYR A 81 -7.19 1.99 -0.10
CA TYR A 81 -7.93 0.84 0.38
C TYR A 81 -7.41 0.37 1.73
N PHE A 82 -8.32 -0.09 2.56
CA PHE A 82 -8.01 -1.04 3.63
C PHE A 82 -7.99 -2.46 3.07
N PHE A 83 -6.99 -3.24 3.44
CA PHE A 83 -6.91 -4.68 3.18
C PHE A 83 -7.36 -5.41 4.44
N VAL A 84 -8.56 -5.98 4.39
CA VAL A 84 -9.32 -6.42 5.56
C VAL A 84 -9.51 -7.93 5.53
N ASP A 85 -9.31 -8.56 6.67
CA ASP A 85 -9.69 -9.95 6.91
C ASP A 85 -11.23 -10.06 7.00
N GLU A 86 -11.84 -10.92 6.16
CA GLU A 86 -13.30 -11.04 6.07
C GLU A 86 -13.95 -11.62 7.32
N GLU A 87 -13.23 -12.43 8.09
CA GLU A 87 -13.78 -13.10 9.27
C GLU A 87 -13.75 -12.19 10.50
N THR A 88 -12.63 -11.51 10.69
CA THR A 88 -12.42 -10.68 11.88
C THR A 88 -12.76 -9.21 11.66
N ASP A 89 -12.95 -8.79 10.41
CA ASP A 89 -13.11 -7.41 9.98
C ASP A 89 -11.99 -6.48 10.47
N ARG A 90 -10.79 -7.06 10.65
CA ARG A 90 -9.56 -6.36 11.07
C ARG A 90 -8.81 -5.85 9.85
N ILE A 91 -8.28 -4.63 9.94
CA ILE A 91 -7.37 -4.09 8.92
C ILE A 91 -6.02 -4.78 9.07
N ILE A 92 -5.61 -5.53 8.07
CA ILE A 92 -4.32 -6.23 7.99
C ILE A 92 -3.27 -5.40 7.25
N GLY A 93 -3.71 -4.60 6.29
CA GLY A 93 -2.85 -3.72 5.50
C GLY A 93 -3.58 -2.51 4.96
N MET A 94 -2.82 -1.56 4.44
CA MET A 94 -3.34 -0.42 3.68
C MET A 94 -2.60 -0.31 2.34
N THR A 95 -3.32 0.16 1.32
CA THR A 95 -2.77 0.35 -0.03
C THR A 95 -3.28 1.67 -0.60
N ASN A 96 -2.36 2.46 -1.16
CA ASN A 96 -2.68 3.62 -1.98
C ASN A 96 -2.23 3.37 -3.41
N ILE A 97 -3.16 3.50 -4.37
CA ILE A 97 -2.93 3.28 -5.81
C ILE A 97 -3.09 4.62 -6.51
N ARG A 98 -2.03 5.12 -7.12
CA ARG A 98 -1.99 6.36 -7.88
C ARG A 98 -2.37 6.05 -9.33
N LEU A 99 -3.39 6.75 -9.84
CA LEU A 99 -3.97 6.48 -11.16
C LEU A 99 -3.14 7.09 -12.31
N SER A 100 -2.29 8.06 -11.97
CA SER A 100 -1.30 8.66 -12.87
C SER A 100 -0.04 9.00 -12.08
N LEU A 101 1.04 9.34 -12.78
CA LEU A 101 2.30 9.69 -12.15
C LEU A 101 2.76 11.07 -12.62
N ASN A 102 3.13 11.93 -11.66
CA ASN A 102 3.95 13.11 -11.92
C ASN A 102 5.45 12.71 -11.96
N ASP A 103 6.34 13.66 -12.20
CA ASP A 103 7.79 13.37 -12.35
C ASP A 103 8.39 12.72 -11.12
N PHE A 104 8.05 13.21 -9.92
CA PHE A 104 8.51 12.62 -8.66
C PHE A 104 8.04 11.16 -8.51
N LEU A 105 6.78 10.88 -8.79
CA LEU A 105 6.25 9.53 -8.69
C LEU A 105 6.83 8.59 -9.76
N ARG A 106 7.19 9.11 -10.93
CA ARG A 106 7.89 8.31 -11.97
C ARG A 106 9.28 7.91 -11.55
N SER A 107 10.00 8.79 -10.85
CA SER A 107 11.38 8.53 -10.45
C SER A 107 11.48 7.80 -9.11
N GLU A 108 10.62 8.12 -8.13
CA GLU A 108 10.83 7.71 -6.74
C GLU A 108 9.61 7.05 -6.08
N GLY A 109 8.38 7.42 -6.44
CA GLY A 109 7.19 7.01 -5.70
C GLY A 109 6.41 5.82 -6.26
N GLY A 110 6.35 5.69 -7.58
CA GLY A 110 5.59 4.66 -8.29
C GLY A 110 4.06 4.78 -8.15
N HIS A 111 3.35 3.77 -8.68
CA HIS A 111 1.89 3.68 -8.64
C HIS A 111 1.34 3.17 -7.30
N ILE A 112 2.05 2.24 -6.63
CA ILE A 112 1.52 1.54 -5.46
C ILE A 112 2.42 1.76 -4.26
N GLY A 113 1.84 2.32 -3.18
CA GLY A 113 2.37 2.25 -1.84
C GLY A 113 1.52 1.28 -1.02
N TYR A 114 2.16 0.45 -0.19
CA TYR A 114 1.45 -0.51 0.66
C TYR A 114 2.20 -0.77 1.97
N SER A 115 1.46 -1.23 2.96
CA SER A 115 2.01 -1.69 4.23
C SER A 115 1.17 -2.81 4.83
N ILE A 116 1.82 -3.65 5.64
CA ILE A 116 1.19 -4.72 6.41
C ILE A 116 1.46 -4.45 7.88
N ARG A 117 0.42 -4.56 8.69
CA ARG A 117 0.43 -4.52 10.15
C ARG A 117 1.60 -5.34 10.71
N PRO A 118 2.44 -4.82 11.59
CA PRO A 118 3.64 -5.49 12.10
C PRO A 118 3.39 -6.93 12.58
N THR A 119 2.34 -7.16 13.39
CA THR A 119 2.00 -8.49 13.92
C THR A 119 1.49 -9.47 12.86
N GLU A 120 1.13 -9.00 11.68
CA GLU A 120 0.59 -9.82 10.58
C GLU A 120 1.60 -10.08 9.46
N ARG A 121 2.85 -9.65 9.63
CA ARG A 121 3.92 -9.90 8.66
C ARG A 121 4.32 -11.38 8.63
N ARG A 122 5.00 -11.80 7.55
CA ARG A 122 5.46 -13.18 7.27
C ARG A 122 4.37 -14.24 7.16
N LYS A 123 3.12 -13.79 6.90
CA LYS A 123 1.95 -14.63 6.65
C LYS A 123 1.47 -14.53 5.19
N HIS A 124 2.33 -14.08 4.27
CA HIS A 124 2.05 -13.87 2.83
C HIS A 124 1.04 -12.76 2.50
N TYR A 125 0.50 -12.03 3.46
CA TYR A 125 -0.48 -10.97 3.22
C TYR A 125 0.02 -9.85 2.31
N ALA A 126 1.31 -9.49 2.38
CA ALA A 126 1.88 -8.48 1.48
C ALA A 126 1.82 -8.90 0.00
N THR A 127 2.07 -10.19 -0.30
CA THR A 127 1.96 -10.74 -1.66
C THR A 127 0.51 -10.73 -2.12
N MET A 128 -0.44 -11.17 -1.28
CA MET A 128 -1.87 -11.16 -1.60
C MET A 128 -2.37 -9.73 -1.84
N GLN A 129 -1.97 -8.79 -0.98
CA GLN A 129 -2.34 -7.37 -1.09
C GLN A 129 -1.79 -6.74 -2.38
N LEU A 130 -0.52 -6.99 -2.71
CA LEU A 130 0.07 -6.45 -3.93
C LEU A 130 -0.59 -7.06 -5.17
N GLN A 131 -0.88 -8.36 -5.20
CA GLN A 131 -1.63 -9.00 -6.29
C GLN A 131 -3.01 -8.38 -6.48
N ALA A 132 -3.76 -8.17 -5.39
CA ALA A 132 -5.05 -7.50 -5.45
C ALA A 132 -4.95 -6.04 -5.96
N ALA A 133 -3.90 -5.31 -5.58
CA ALA A 133 -3.63 -3.96 -6.10
C ALA A 133 -3.28 -3.97 -7.60
N LEU A 134 -2.53 -4.97 -8.05
CA LEU A 134 -2.22 -5.16 -9.47
C LEU A 134 -3.48 -5.47 -10.28
N ASP A 135 -4.42 -6.27 -9.74
CA ASP A 135 -5.72 -6.52 -10.38
C ASP A 135 -6.55 -5.25 -10.51
N VAL A 136 -6.49 -4.35 -9.53
CA VAL A 136 -7.12 -3.01 -9.64
C VAL A 136 -6.44 -2.23 -10.76
N CYS A 137 -5.10 -2.13 -10.77
CA CYS A 137 -4.34 -1.45 -11.81
C CYS A 137 -4.69 -1.98 -13.22
N LYS A 138 -4.80 -3.30 -13.37
CA LYS A 138 -5.20 -3.94 -14.63
C LYS A 138 -6.59 -3.51 -15.08
N ARG A 139 -7.59 -3.52 -14.18
CA ARG A 139 -8.98 -3.12 -14.49
C ARG A 139 -9.11 -1.67 -14.91
N ILE A 140 -8.26 -0.78 -14.40
CA ILE A 140 -8.25 0.64 -14.78
C ILE A 140 -7.28 0.98 -15.91
N GLY A 141 -6.65 -0.05 -16.54
CA GLY A 141 -5.87 0.10 -17.75
C GLY A 141 -4.41 0.49 -17.57
N ILE A 142 -3.83 0.38 -16.36
CA ILE A 142 -2.41 0.62 -16.13
C ILE A 142 -1.62 -0.62 -16.55
N LYS A 143 -0.92 -0.54 -17.69
CA LYS A 143 -0.16 -1.67 -18.28
C LYS A 143 1.20 -1.87 -17.63
N GLU A 144 1.86 -0.79 -17.25
CA GLU A 144 3.17 -0.80 -16.58
C GLU A 144 3.02 -0.17 -15.20
N VAL A 145 3.06 -1.02 -14.17
CA VAL A 145 2.95 -0.59 -12.78
C VAL A 145 4.36 -0.38 -12.23
N LEU A 146 4.69 0.86 -11.86
CA LEU A 146 5.92 1.21 -11.18
C LEU A 146 5.73 1.11 -9.66
N ILE A 147 6.67 0.50 -8.97
CA ILE A 147 6.68 0.36 -7.51
C ILE A 147 8.09 0.58 -7.01
N SER A 148 8.27 1.49 -6.06
CA SER A 148 9.54 1.71 -5.40
C SER A 148 9.59 1.06 -4.02
N CYS A 149 10.77 0.71 -3.59
CA CYS A 149 11.05 0.40 -2.20
C CYS A 149 12.46 0.85 -1.83
N ASP A 150 12.67 1.09 -0.54
CA ASP A 150 14.01 1.25 0.01
C ASP A 150 14.85 0.00 -0.30
N ARG A 151 16.08 0.19 -0.76
CA ARG A 151 17.04 -0.86 -1.11
C ARG A 151 17.31 -1.80 0.06
N GLU A 152 17.31 -1.29 1.29
CA GLU A 152 17.50 -2.09 2.49
C GLU A 152 16.22 -2.89 2.87
N ASN A 153 15.07 -2.56 2.29
CA ASN A 153 13.80 -3.26 2.54
C ASN A 153 13.68 -4.54 1.71
N LEU A 154 14.50 -5.56 2.05
CA LEU A 154 14.52 -6.86 1.37
C LEU A 154 13.16 -7.56 1.39
N ALA A 155 12.32 -7.28 2.39
CA ALA A 155 10.97 -7.85 2.47
C ALA A 155 10.08 -7.30 1.35
N SER A 156 10.09 -5.98 1.13
CA SER A 156 9.32 -5.34 0.07
C SER A 156 9.84 -5.74 -1.32
N SER A 157 11.15 -5.67 -1.56
CA SER A 157 11.73 -6.06 -2.85
C SER A 157 11.45 -7.53 -3.18
N GLY A 158 11.48 -8.41 -2.18
CA GLY A 158 11.11 -9.83 -2.33
C GLY A 158 9.65 -10.03 -2.72
N VAL A 159 8.72 -9.29 -2.14
CA VAL A 159 7.29 -9.30 -2.49
C VAL A 159 7.09 -8.80 -3.92
N ILE A 160 7.71 -7.67 -4.28
CA ILE A 160 7.59 -7.07 -5.61
C ILE A 160 8.10 -8.02 -6.68
N LYS A 161 9.30 -8.62 -6.48
CA LYS A 161 9.89 -9.62 -7.39
C LYS A 161 8.98 -10.85 -7.53
N LYS A 162 8.40 -11.34 -6.43
CA LYS A 162 7.46 -12.46 -6.44
C LYS A 162 6.19 -12.17 -7.24
N CYS A 163 5.76 -10.91 -7.30
CA CYS A 163 4.62 -10.46 -8.11
C CYS A 163 5.01 -10.08 -9.56
N GLY A 164 6.21 -10.45 -10.02
CA GLY A 164 6.66 -10.21 -11.40
C GLY A 164 7.40 -8.89 -11.61
N GLY A 165 7.83 -8.23 -10.54
CA GLY A 165 8.61 -7.00 -10.60
C GLY A 165 10.01 -7.23 -11.12
N VAL A 166 10.40 -6.44 -12.13
CA VAL A 166 11.75 -6.38 -12.69
C VAL A 166 12.36 -5.04 -12.31
N LEU A 167 13.59 -5.05 -11.80
CA LEU A 167 14.31 -3.82 -11.47
C LEU A 167 14.45 -2.95 -12.72
N HIS A 168 13.97 -1.71 -12.62
CA HIS A 168 14.00 -0.73 -13.70
C HIS A 168 15.21 0.21 -13.54
N HIS A 169 15.35 0.82 -12.37
CA HIS A 169 16.49 1.67 -12.01
C HIS A 169 16.65 1.78 -10.48
N GLU A 170 17.80 2.27 -10.07
CA GLU A 170 18.10 2.67 -8.70
C GLU A 170 18.30 4.19 -8.68
N ILE A 171 17.90 4.85 -7.59
CA ILE A 171 18.03 6.30 -7.40
C ILE A 171 18.28 6.62 -5.93
N HIS A 172 19.15 7.58 -5.67
CA HIS A 172 19.24 8.18 -4.34
C HIS A 172 18.17 9.26 -4.20
N SER A 173 17.28 9.08 -3.23
CA SER A 173 16.24 10.06 -2.93
C SER A 173 16.77 11.12 -1.96
N GLU A 174 17.00 12.33 -2.46
CA GLU A 174 17.36 13.48 -1.61
C GLU A 174 16.26 13.79 -0.57
N LYS A 175 15.01 13.52 -0.93
CA LYS A 175 13.85 13.76 -0.06
C LYS A 175 13.82 12.87 1.16
N TYR A 176 14.19 11.59 0.99
CA TYR A 176 14.15 10.58 2.07
C TYR A 176 15.54 10.28 2.60
N ASN A 177 16.60 10.74 1.92
CA ASN A 177 18.00 10.40 2.17
C ASN A 177 18.21 8.86 2.21
N GLU A 178 17.63 8.18 1.23
CA GLU A 178 17.63 6.73 1.09
C GLU A 178 17.91 6.33 -0.36
N ASP A 179 18.52 5.16 -0.55
CA ASP A 179 18.68 4.54 -1.88
C ASP A 179 17.42 3.73 -2.19
N LEU A 180 16.77 4.06 -3.30
CA LEU A 180 15.53 3.42 -3.72
C LEU A 180 15.77 2.53 -4.94
N GLU A 181 15.11 1.38 -4.95
CA GLU A 181 14.95 0.50 -6.10
C GLU A 181 13.57 0.73 -6.72
N MET A 182 13.53 1.10 -8.00
CA MET A 182 12.30 1.19 -8.78
C MET A 182 12.10 -0.06 -9.60
N TYR A 183 10.97 -0.71 -9.44
CA TYR A 183 10.56 -1.91 -10.18
C TYR A 183 9.44 -1.59 -11.16
N VAL A 184 9.38 -2.34 -12.26
CA VAL A 184 8.27 -2.34 -13.21
C VAL A 184 7.61 -3.71 -13.24
N ILE A 185 6.28 -3.74 -13.13
CA ILE A 185 5.45 -4.93 -13.36
C ILE A 185 4.62 -4.68 -14.61
N ARG A 186 4.82 -5.50 -15.66
CA ARG A 186 4.04 -5.42 -16.90
C ARG A 186 2.84 -6.34 -16.84
N GLN A 187 1.69 -5.83 -17.22
CA GLN A 187 0.43 -6.55 -17.21
C GLN A 187 -0.13 -6.65 -18.63
N GLU A 188 -0.55 -7.86 -19.02
CA GLU A 188 -1.35 -8.06 -20.22
C GLU A 188 -2.80 -7.61 -19.92
N ILE A 189 -3.31 -6.66 -20.72
CA ILE A 189 -4.67 -6.10 -20.58
C ILE A 189 -5.53 -6.59 -21.74
#